data_ace90d691330af08d57a441f3c3a587e
#
_entry.id   ace90d691330af08d57a441f3c3a587e
#
_cell.length_a   1.000
_cell.length_b   1.000
_cell.length_c   1.000
_cell.angle_alpha   90.00
_cell.angle_beta   90.00
_cell.angle_gamma   90.00
#
_symmetry.space_group_name_H-M   'P 1'
#
loop_
_entity.id
_entity.type
_entity.pdbx_description
1 polymer ?
#
loop_
_entity_poly.entity_id
_entity_poly.type
_entity_poly.pdbx_seq_one_letter_code
_entity_poly.pdbx_strand_id
1 'polypeptide(L)'
;MPHIQVLDQITIDKIAAGEVIERPASIVKELVENAIDAKATSVTVEIKDGGISFIRVTDNGCGIEADEVRCAFLRHSTSKIRTAEELVSIHSLGFRGEALSSIAAVTRTEVITKTEEGQSGIKYVIEGGKETALEETGAPNGTTFLIHQLFYNIPARRIFKNTGDRGGACAGSVDPSGAVTSGSFIFIYQ
;
A
#
# COMPACT_ATOMS: atom_id res chain seq x y z
N MET A 1 -3.90 39.26 11.39
CA MET A 1 -4.07 38.76 10.03
C MET A 1 -3.43 37.36 9.96
N PRO A 2 -4.01 36.38 9.29
CA PRO A 2 -3.35 35.10 9.12
C PRO A 2 -2.07 35.30 8.29
N HIS A 3 -0.97 34.72 8.75
CA HIS A 3 0.31 34.75 8.03
C HIS A 3 0.45 33.49 7.18
N ILE A 4 0.86 33.66 5.92
CA ILE A 4 1.20 32.55 5.02
C ILE A 4 2.55 32.00 5.46
N GLN A 5 2.63 30.68 5.70
CA GLN A 5 3.84 29.95 6.10
C GLN A 5 4.08 28.76 5.19
N VAL A 6 5.35 28.40 5.00
CA VAL A 6 5.73 27.15 4.36
C VAL A 6 5.51 26.01 5.36
N LEU A 7 4.80 24.98 4.95
CA LEU A 7 4.54 23.81 5.78
C LEU A 7 5.79 22.94 5.91
N ASP A 8 5.91 22.23 7.04
CA ASP A 8 6.93 21.20 7.19
C ASP A 8 6.64 19.97 6.29
N GLN A 9 7.68 19.19 5.98
CA GLN A 9 7.57 18.08 5.04
C GLN A 9 6.57 17.02 5.51
N ILE A 10 6.48 16.74 6.80
CA ILE A 10 5.54 15.76 7.36
C ILE A 10 4.09 16.19 7.11
N THR A 11 3.82 17.48 7.27
CA THR A 11 2.49 18.04 7.02
C THR A 11 2.16 17.99 5.52
N ILE A 12 3.12 18.35 4.65
CA ILE A 12 2.98 18.24 3.19
C ILE A 12 2.67 16.79 2.79
N ASP A 13 3.40 15.84 3.33
CA ASP A 13 3.22 14.41 3.02
C ASP A 13 1.84 13.89 3.46
N LYS A 14 1.34 14.30 4.62
CA LYS A 14 -0.01 13.95 5.09
C LYS A 14 -1.12 14.54 4.22
N ILE A 15 -0.95 15.78 3.74
CA ILE A 15 -1.91 16.44 2.83
C ILE A 15 -1.93 15.67 1.50
N ALA A 16 -0.76 15.46 0.89
CA ALA A 16 -0.63 14.75 -0.38
C ALA A 16 -1.13 13.29 -0.27
N ALA A 17 -0.75 12.59 0.81
CA ALA A 17 -1.27 11.25 1.06
C ALA A 17 -2.80 11.20 1.13
N GLY A 18 -3.40 12.26 1.65
CA GLY A 18 -4.83 12.39 1.69
C GLY A 18 -5.50 12.57 0.33
N GLU A 19 -4.80 13.06 -0.67
CA GLU A 19 -5.29 13.17 -2.05
C GLU A 19 -5.21 11.83 -2.78
N VAL A 20 -4.20 11.02 -2.46
CA VAL A 20 -4.00 9.67 -3.02
C VAL A 20 -4.90 8.65 -2.33
N ILE A 21 -4.93 8.66 -0.99
CA ILE A 21 -5.67 7.71 -0.16
C ILE A 21 -6.93 8.41 0.38
N GLU A 22 -8.01 8.32 -0.37
CA GLU A 22 -9.31 8.88 0.06
C GLU A 22 -10.08 7.95 0.98
N ARG A 23 -9.96 6.63 0.78
CA ARG A 23 -10.75 5.59 1.45
C ARG A 23 -9.98 4.27 1.53
N PRO A 24 -10.39 3.32 2.41
CA PRO A 24 -9.76 2.02 2.52
C PRO A 24 -9.64 1.25 1.20
N ALA A 25 -10.66 1.35 0.34
CA ALA A 25 -10.66 0.74 -0.99
C ALA A 25 -9.52 1.24 -1.89
N SER A 26 -9.06 2.49 -1.73
CA SER A 26 -7.90 2.99 -2.47
C SER A 26 -6.63 2.23 -2.09
N ILE A 27 -6.45 1.91 -0.81
CA ILE A 27 -5.30 1.10 -0.34
C ILE A 27 -5.35 -0.30 -0.95
N VAL A 28 -6.51 -0.97 -0.85
CA VAL A 28 -6.68 -2.33 -1.40
C VAL A 28 -6.38 -2.34 -2.89
N LYS A 29 -6.93 -1.38 -3.63
CA LYS A 29 -6.69 -1.25 -5.08
C LYS A 29 -5.20 -1.13 -5.39
N GLU A 30 -4.49 -0.19 -4.77
CA GLU A 30 -3.07 0.05 -5.01
C GLU A 30 -2.21 -1.19 -4.67
N LEU A 31 -2.50 -1.88 -3.55
CA LEU A 31 -1.74 -3.06 -3.15
C LEU A 31 -2.02 -4.27 -4.06
N VAL A 32 -3.26 -4.45 -4.51
CA VAL A 32 -3.62 -5.51 -5.49
C VAL A 32 -2.99 -5.22 -6.85
N GLU A 33 -2.98 -3.98 -7.32
CA GLU A 33 -2.29 -3.59 -8.57
C GLU A 33 -0.79 -3.86 -8.48
N ASN A 34 -0.17 -3.57 -7.32
CA ASN A 34 1.24 -3.90 -7.09
C ASN A 34 1.49 -5.43 -7.10
N ALA A 35 0.59 -6.22 -6.53
CA ALA A 35 0.69 -7.68 -6.57
C ALA A 35 0.58 -8.23 -8.01
N ILE A 36 -0.32 -7.68 -8.82
CA ILE A 36 -0.45 -8.04 -10.25
C ILE A 36 0.82 -7.69 -11.01
N ASP A 37 1.38 -6.50 -10.80
CA ASP A 37 2.63 -6.07 -11.41
C ASP A 37 3.81 -6.96 -10.97
N ALA A 38 3.81 -7.45 -9.72
CA ALA A 38 4.75 -8.44 -9.18
C ALA A 38 4.52 -9.87 -9.72
N LYS A 39 3.60 -10.05 -10.67
CA LYS A 39 3.25 -11.34 -11.29
C LYS A 39 2.68 -12.36 -10.31
N ALA A 40 2.01 -11.90 -9.28
CA ALA A 40 1.32 -12.79 -8.36
C ALA A 40 0.24 -13.60 -9.08
N THR A 41 0.15 -14.88 -8.74
CA THR A 41 -0.91 -15.79 -9.20
C THR A 41 -2.01 -15.95 -8.14
N SER A 42 -1.76 -15.50 -6.92
CA SER A 42 -2.72 -15.51 -5.81
C SER A 42 -2.56 -14.27 -4.97
N VAL A 43 -3.68 -13.61 -4.68
CA VAL A 43 -3.72 -12.46 -3.76
C VAL A 43 -4.84 -12.69 -2.76
N THR A 44 -4.51 -12.59 -1.47
CA THR A 44 -5.48 -12.68 -0.38
C THR A 44 -5.64 -11.32 0.27
N VAL A 45 -6.87 -10.86 0.41
CA VAL A 45 -7.22 -9.59 1.08
C VAL A 45 -8.07 -9.90 2.30
N GLU A 46 -7.67 -9.38 3.46
CA GLU A 46 -8.44 -9.44 4.70
C GLU A 46 -8.66 -8.02 5.22
N ILE A 47 -9.89 -7.74 5.63
CA ILE A 47 -10.32 -6.40 6.06
C ILE A 47 -11.08 -6.51 7.38
N LYS A 48 -10.80 -5.60 8.34
CA LYS A 48 -11.59 -5.43 9.56
C LYS A 48 -12.11 -4.01 9.67
N ASP A 49 -13.31 -3.84 10.21
CA ASP A 49 -13.98 -2.54 10.39
C ASP A 49 -14.00 -1.70 9.09
N GLY A 50 -14.33 -2.32 7.95
CA GLY A 50 -14.35 -1.65 6.66
C GLY A 50 -12.98 -1.16 6.19
N GLY A 51 -11.88 -1.68 6.75
CA GLY A 51 -10.51 -1.30 6.40
C GLY A 51 -9.96 -0.11 7.21
N ILE A 52 -10.70 0.37 8.20
CA ILE A 52 -10.22 1.45 9.08
C ILE A 52 -9.26 0.93 10.14
N SER A 53 -9.58 -0.20 10.77
CA SER A 53 -8.73 -0.78 11.80
C SER A 53 -7.61 -1.64 11.23
N PHE A 54 -7.92 -2.41 10.16
CA PHE A 54 -6.97 -3.36 9.60
C PHE A 54 -7.28 -3.72 8.14
N ILE A 55 -6.21 -3.77 7.35
CA ILE A 55 -6.19 -4.35 6.00
C ILE A 55 -4.95 -5.23 5.92
N ARG A 56 -5.10 -6.46 5.42
CA ARG A 56 -3.99 -7.34 5.04
C ARG A 56 -4.12 -7.69 3.57
N VAL A 57 -3.03 -7.51 2.83
CA VAL A 57 -2.92 -7.98 1.45
C VAL A 57 -1.69 -8.86 1.37
N THR A 58 -1.88 -10.11 1.01
CA THR A 58 -0.81 -11.12 0.85
C THR A 58 -0.82 -11.61 -0.58
N ASP A 59 0.33 -11.57 -1.22
CA ASP A 59 0.56 -12.08 -2.56
C ASP A 59 1.70 -13.10 -2.60
N ASN A 60 1.76 -13.87 -3.68
CA ASN A 60 2.83 -14.80 -3.99
C ASN A 60 3.66 -14.34 -5.21
N GLY A 61 3.78 -13.03 -5.41
CA GLY A 61 4.57 -12.43 -6.48
C GLY A 61 6.09 -12.56 -6.26
N CYS A 62 6.87 -11.77 -7.01
CA CYS A 62 8.34 -11.83 -6.96
C CYS A 62 8.94 -11.34 -5.63
N GLY A 63 8.17 -10.69 -4.75
CA GLY A 63 8.69 -10.07 -3.54
C GLY A 63 9.45 -8.77 -3.81
N ILE A 64 10.06 -8.22 -2.75
CA ILE A 64 10.89 -7.01 -2.78
C ILE A 64 12.25 -7.39 -2.18
N GLU A 65 13.35 -7.00 -2.85
CA GLU A 65 14.69 -7.22 -2.35
C GLU A 65 14.93 -6.47 -1.03
N ALA A 66 15.71 -7.06 -0.14
CA ALA A 66 15.94 -6.55 1.21
C ALA A 66 16.50 -5.12 1.23
N ASP A 67 17.38 -4.79 0.32
CA ASP A 67 17.99 -3.47 0.16
C ASP A 67 17.07 -2.46 -0.55
N GLU A 68 16.05 -2.92 -1.26
CA GLU A 68 15.08 -2.08 -1.95
C GLU A 68 13.83 -1.76 -1.11
N VAL A 69 13.57 -2.48 -0.02
CA VAL A 69 12.35 -2.29 0.81
C VAL A 69 12.21 -0.84 1.27
N ARG A 70 13.29 -0.21 1.74
CA ARG A 70 13.27 1.20 2.14
C ARG A 70 12.94 2.13 0.98
N CYS A 71 13.52 1.86 -0.19
CA CYS A 71 13.31 2.66 -1.39
C CYS A 71 11.86 2.60 -1.86
N ALA A 72 11.17 1.46 -1.69
CA ALA A 72 9.77 1.30 -2.08
C ALA A 72 8.82 2.26 -1.34
N PHE A 73 9.21 2.76 -0.16
CA PHE A 73 8.44 3.73 0.64
C PHE A 73 8.87 5.19 0.44
N LEU A 74 9.87 5.47 -0.39
CA LEU A 74 10.21 6.84 -0.76
C LEU A 74 9.22 7.39 -1.79
N ARG A 75 8.99 8.70 -1.74
CA ARG A 75 8.18 9.37 -2.78
C ARG A 75 8.90 9.37 -4.11
N HIS A 76 8.14 9.23 -5.19
CA HIS A 76 8.66 9.18 -6.57
C HIS A 76 9.62 8.00 -6.82
N SER A 77 9.54 6.97 -6.00
CA SER A 77 10.34 5.76 -6.13
C SER A 77 9.52 4.69 -6.85
N THR A 78 9.98 4.26 -8.00
CA THR A 78 9.30 3.25 -8.82
C THR A 78 10.31 2.42 -9.60
N SER A 79 10.08 1.12 -9.67
CA SER A 79 10.83 0.21 -10.54
C SER A 79 10.27 0.15 -11.97
N LYS A 80 9.14 0.85 -12.24
CA LYS A 80 8.31 0.66 -13.44
C LYS A 80 8.62 1.64 -14.56
N ILE A 81 9.22 2.80 -14.26
CA ILE A 81 9.64 3.80 -15.24
C ILE A 81 10.98 4.41 -14.82
N ARG A 82 11.82 4.71 -15.78
CA ARG A 82 13.14 5.36 -15.57
C ARG A 82 13.24 6.69 -16.29
N THR A 83 12.52 6.86 -17.38
CA THR A 83 12.58 8.07 -18.22
C THR A 83 11.18 8.59 -18.53
N ALA A 84 11.09 9.86 -18.92
CA ALA A 84 9.82 10.49 -19.30
C ALA A 84 9.22 9.88 -20.58
N GLU A 85 10.06 9.37 -21.48
CA GLU A 85 9.63 8.72 -22.71
C GLU A 85 8.88 7.41 -22.46
N GLU A 86 9.23 6.69 -21.39
CA GLU A 86 8.56 5.45 -20.98
C GLU A 86 7.11 5.69 -20.50
N LEU A 87 6.75 6.94 -20.14
CA LEU A 87 5.38 7.29 -19.78
C LEU A 87 4.37 7.05 -20.91
N VAL A 88 4.81 7.07 -22.16
CA VAL A 88 3.94 6.85 -23.33
C VAL A 88 3.64 5.36 -23.56
N SER A 89 4.45 4.45 -23.01
CA SER A 89 4.39 3.00 -23.23
C SER A 89 4.20 2.19 -21.95
N ILE A 90 3.57 2.78 -20.92
CA ILE A 90 3.36 2.10 -19.63
C ILE A 90 2.41 0.91 -19.81
N HIS A 91 2.89 -0.27 -19.40
CA HIS A 91 2.11 -1.50 -19.32
C HIS A 91 1.79 -1.93 -17.87
N SER A 92 2.27 -1.18 -16.85
CA SER A 92 1.99 -1.44 -15.45
C SER A 92 0.73 -0.69 -14.98
N LEU A 93 -0.02 -1.28 -14.04
CA LEU A 93 -1.23 -0.68 -13.47
C LEU A 93 -0.91 0.52 -12.57
N GLY A 94 0.22 0.49 -11.83
CA GLY A 94 0.70 1.59 -10.99
C GLY A 94 2.09 2.06 -11.43
N PHE A 95 2.29 3.36 -11.62
CA PHE A 95 3.58 3.91 -12.09
C PHE A 95 4.05 5.15 -11.34
N ARG A 96 3.19 5.77 -10.50
CA ARG A 96 3.47 7.09 -9.90
C ARG A 96 4.52 7.06 -8.79
N GLY A 97 4.83 5.89 -8.20
CA GLY A 97 5.79 5.78 -7.10
C GLY A 97 5.37 6.51 -5.83
N GLU A 98 4.08 6.68 -5.58
CA GLU A 98 3.55 7.45 -4.45
C GLU A 98 2.59 6.65 -3.56
N ALA A 99 2.13 5.48 -4.00
CA ALA A 99 1.12 4.71 -3.28
C ALA A 99 1.62 4.27 -1.90
N LEU A 100 2.76 3.58 -1.83
CA LEU A 100 3.30 3.06 -0.56
C LEU A 100 3.71 4.17 0.39
N SER A 101 4.34 5.24 -0.10
CA SER A 101 4.71 6.41 0.71
C SER A 101 3.46 7.10 1.27
N SER A 102 2.40 7.23 0.47
CA SER A 102 1.13 7.81 0.90
C SER A 102 0.40 6.94 1.93
N ILE A 103 0.36 5.62 1.73
CA ILE A 103 -0.19 4.68 2.71
C ILE A 103 0.57 4.81 4.03
N ALA A 104 1.90 4.73 4.00
CA ALA A 104 2.74 4.81 5.20
C ALA A 104 2.60 6.14 5.96
N ALA A 105 2.38 7.25 5.25
CA ALA A 105 2.22 8.56 5.88
C ALA A 105 0.97 8.66 6.77
N VAL A 106 -0.07 7.86 6.51
CA VAL A 106 -1.38 7.96 7.19
C VAL A 106 -1.79 6.70 7.95
N THR A 107 -0.90 5.72 8.05
CA THR A 107 -1.14 4.41 8.69
C THR A 107 0.06 3.96 9.52
N ARG A 108 -0.13 2.85 10.24
CA ARG A 108 0.94 1.97 10.70
C ARG A 108 1.02 0.81 9.72
N THR A 109 2.12 0.72 8.98
CA THR A 109 2.33 -0.30 7.95
C THR A 109 3.45 -1.25 8.37
N GLU A 110 3.16 -2.55 8.28
CA GLU A 110 4.17 -3.60 8.36
C GLU A 110 4.21 -4.31 7.02
N VAL A 111 5.41 -4.58 6.51
CA VAL A 111 5.63 -5.35 5.29
C VAL A 111 6.52 -6.53 5.61
N ILE A 112 6.09 -7.70 5.18
CA ILE A 112 6.89 -8.92 5.23
C ILE A 112 7.05 -9.38 3.79
N THR A 113 8.28 -9.47 3.32
CA THR A 113 8.56 -9.81 1.92
C THR A 113 9.77 -10.70 1.80
N LYS A 114 9.77 -11.52 0.75
CA LYS A 114 10.88 -12.39 0.39
C LYS A 114 10.86 -12.65 -1.10
N THR A 115 12.02 -12.54 -1.74
CA THR A 115 12.22 -12.95 -3.13
C THR A 115 12.55 -14.44 -3.22
N GLU A 116 12.42 -15.02 -4.40
CA GLU A 116 12.73 -16.44 -4.62
C GLU A 116 14.21 -16.74 -4.33
N GLU A 117 15.11 -15.81 -4.68
CA GLU A 117 16.57 -15.95 -4.50
C GLU A 117 17.00 -15.63 -3.05
N GLY A 118 16.17 -14.94 -2.28
CA GLY A 118 16.47 -14.53 -0.91
C GLY A 118 16.52 -15.73 0.05
N GLN A 119 17.55 -15.81 0.90
CA GLN A 119 17.65 -16.85 1.93
C GLN A 119 16.68 -16.61 3.08
N SER A 120 16.50 -15.34 3.49
CA SER A 120 15.56 -14.88 4.52
C SER A 120 14.62 -13.82 3.96
N GLY A 121 13.47 -13.68 4.57
CA GLY A 121 12.58 -12.56 4.33
C GLY A 121 12.97 -11.34 5.18
N ILE A 122 12.37 -10.22 4.86
CA ILE A 122 12.51 -8.96 5.59
C ILE A 122 11.16 -8.56 6.14
N LYS A 123 11.15 -8.17 7.40
CA LYS A 123 10.05 -7.46 8.05
C LYS A 123 10.43 -6.00 8.19
N TYR A 124 9.66 -5.12 7.58
CA TYR A 124 9.83 -3.67 7.62
C TYR A 124 8.61 -3.02 8.25
N VAL A 125 8.82 -2.15 9.24
CA VAL A 125 7.75 -1.45 9.94
C VAL A 125 7.95 0.05 9.81
N ILE A 126 6.90 0.73 9.34
CA ILE A 126 6.87 2.18 9.15
C ILE A 126 5.58 2.76 9.71
N GLU A 127 5.67 3.83 10.49
CA GLU A 127 4.55 4.48 11.14
C GLU A 127 4.54 5.98 10.86
N GLY A 128 3.48 6.47 10.23
CA GLY A 128 3.36 7.89 9.86
C GLY A 128 4.52 8.40 9.01
N GLY A 129 5.05 7.56 8.13
CA GLY A 129 6.18 7.85 7.26
C GLY A 129 7.56 7.73 7.91
N LYS A 130 7.65 7.23 9.16
CA LYS A 130 8.92 7.03 9.86
C LYS A 130 9.20 5.54 10.04
N GLU A 131 10.37 5.08 9.61
CA GLU A 131 10.86 3.72 9.88
C GLU A 131 10.95 3.49 11.39
N THR A 132 10.42 2.36 11.85
CA THR A 132 10.47 1.95 13.26
C THR A 132 11.22 0.64 13.45
N ALA A 133 11.21 -0.26 12.46
CA ALA A 133 11.98 -1.50 12.50
C ALA A 133 12.30 -2.01 11.09
N LEU A 134 13.43 -2.68 10.95
CA LEU A 134 13.81 -3.50 9.80
C LEU A 134 14.54 -4.73 10.33
N GLU A 135 13.97 -5.90 10.13
CA GLU A 135 14.44 -7.15 10.73
C GLU A 135 14.40 -8.27 9.70
N GLU A 136 15.36 -9.21 9.77
CA GLU A 136 15.24 -10.46 9.04
C GLU A 136 14.19 -11.35 9.68
N THR A 137 13.42 -12.05 8.85
CA THR A 137 12.36 -12.95 9.31
C THR A 137 12.17 -14.13 8.36
N GLY A 138 11.59 -15.21 8.85
CA GLY A 138 11.10 -16.29 8.00
C GLY A 138 9.83 -15.85 7.27
N ALA A 139 9.82 -15.95 5.96
CA ALA A 139 8.66 -15.61 5.14
C ALA A 139 8.55 -16.51 3.91
N PRO A 140 7.35 -16.78 3.39
CA PRO A 140 7.18 -17.35 2.06
C PRO A 140 7.59 -16.33 0.99
N ASN A 141 7.82 -16.79 -0.24
CA ASN A 141 8.04 -15.91 -1.38
C ASN A 141 6.80 -15.06 -1.64
N GLY A 142 7.00 -13.81 -2.01
CA GLY A 142 5.95 -12.82 -2.23
C GLY A 142 5.97 -11.70 -1.19
N THR A 143 4.85 -10.98 -1.04
CA THR A 143 4.75 -9.84 -0.14
C THR A 143 3.47 -9.88 0.67
N THR A 144 3.56 -9.56 1.95
CA THR A 144 2.43 -9.33 2.83
C THR A 144 2.48 -7.92 3.38
N PHE A 145 1.46 -7.14 3.10
CA PHE A 145 1.22 -5.83 3.71
C PHE A 145 0.19 -5.96 4.82
N LEU A 146 0.52 -5.45 6.02
CA LEU A 146 -0.40 -5.30 7.14
C LEU A 146 -0.54 -3.81 7.44
N ILE A 147 -1.73 -3.29 7.20
CA ILE A 147 -2.04 -1.87 7.36
C ILE A 147 -2.94 -1.73 8.57
N HIS A 148 -2.51 -0.94 9.55
CA HIS A 148 -3.24 -0.70 10.79
C HIS A 148 -3.64 0.76 10.92
N GLN A 149 -4.83 0.99 11.48
CA GLN A 149 -5.30 2.28 11.97
C GLN A 149 -5.24 3.40 10.92
N LEU A 150 -5.92 3.22 9.80
CA LEU A 150 -6.01 4.23 8.75
C LEU A 150 -6.43 5.59 9.31
N PHE A 151 -5.69 6.65 8.94
CA PHE A 151 -5.86 8.03 9.39
C PHE A 151 -5.72 8.25 10.90
N TYR A 152 -4.96 7.38 11.61
CA TYR A 152 -4.76 7.54 13.05
C TYR A 152 -4.17 8.91 13.42
N ASN A 153 -3.35 9.48 12.55
CA ASN A 153 -2.66 10.75 12.70
C ASN A 153 -3.35 11.93 11.99
N ILE A 154 -4.58 11.73 11.46
CA ILE A 154 -5.42 12.76 10.83
C ILE A 154 -6.85 12.67 11.40
N PRO A 155 -7.09 13.16 12.65
CA PRO A 155 -8.37 13.00 13.35
C PRO A 155 -9.59 13.48 12.57
N ALA A 156 -9.48 14.59 11.85
CA ALA A 156 -10.56 15.15 11.04
C ALA A 156 -11.07 14.15 9.98
N ARG A 157 -10.19 13.39 9.34
CA ARG A 157 -10.58 12.37 8.35
C ARG A 157 -11.19 11.13 8.99
N ARG A 158 -10.77 10.79 10.20
CA ARG A 158 -11.29 9.64 10.94
C ARG A 158 -12.75 9.83 11.36
N ILE A 159 -13.14 11.05 11.72
CA ILE A 159 -14.50 11.38 12.15
C ILE A 159 -15.50 11.28 11.00
N PHE A 160 -15.16 11.73 9.82
CA PHE A 160 -16.06 11.73 8.66
C PHE A 160 -16.39 10.34 8.10
N LYS A 161 -15.62 9.29 8.43
CA LYS A 161 -15.78 7.94 7.89
C LYS A 161 -16.57 6.97 8.78
N ASN A 162 -17.01 7.42 9.96
CA ASN A 162 -17.76 6.55 10.90
C ASN A 162 -19.23 6.34 10.52
N THR A 163 -19.77 6.98 9.48
CA THR A 163 -21.23 7.06 9.30
C THR A 163 -21.81 6.38 8.06
N GLY A 164 -21.06 5.77 7.18
CA GLY A 164 -21.75 5.24 6.00
C GLY A 164 -21.03 4.18 5.14
N ASP A 165 -19.74 4.03 5.24
CA ASP A 165 -18.97 3.28 4.24
C ASP A 165 -18.31 2.01 4.83
N ARG A 166 -19.05 1.29 5.66
CA ARG A 166 -18.56 0.08 6.33
C ARG A 166 -18.59 -1.11 5.38
N GLY A 167 -17.43 -1.59 5.01
CA GLY A 167 -17.21 -2.93 4.44
C GLY A 167 -17.64 -3.19 3.01
N GLY A 168 -18.81 -2.68 2.58
CA GLY A 168 -19.32 -2.96 1.24
C GLY A 168 -18.53 -2.31 0.11
N ALA A 169 -17.95 -1.13 0.36
CA ALA A 169 -17.21 -0.38 -0.67
C ALA A 169 -15.82 -0.95 -0.98
N CYS A 170 -15.18 -1.66 -0.04
CA CYS A 170 -13.90 -2.30 -0.31
C CYS A 170 -14.05 -3.53 -1.22
N ALA A 171 -15.05 -4.36 -0.96
CA ALA A 171 -15.31 -5.57 -1.75
C ALA A 171 -15.80 -5.26 -3.18
N GLY A 172 -16.53 -4.15 -3.36
CA GLY A 172 -17.06 -3.75 -4.66
C GLY A 172 -16.12 -2.89 -5.53
N SER A 173 -14.98 -2.44 -5.00
CA SER A 173 -14.05 -1.55 -5.71
C SER A 173 -12.94 -2.27 -6.46
N VAL A 174 -12.70 -3.53 -6.14
CA VAL A 174 -11.83 -4.41 -6.92
C VAL A 174 -12.75 -5.08 -7.93
N ASP A 175 -12.79 -4.57 -9.15
CA ASP A 175 -13.55 -5.20 -10.23
C ASP A 175 -12.95 -6.58 -10.50
N PRO A 176 -13.68 -7.68 -10.20
CA PRO A 176 -13.16 -9.03 -10.44
C PRO A 176 -12.87 -9.28 -11.92
N SER A 177 -13.47 -8.50 -12.83
CA SER A 177 -13.27 -8.65 -14.28
C SER A 177 -11.91 -8.11 -14.74
N GLY A 178 -11.31 -7.14 -14.05
CA GLY A 178 -9.96 -6.64 -14.34
C GLY A 178 -8.84 -7.52 -13.77
N ALA A 179 -9.18 -8.32 -12.75
CA ALA A 179 -8.24 -9.19 -12.05
C ALA A 179 -8.17 -10.62 -12.62
N VAL A 180 -9.07 -10.99 -13.53
CA VAL A 180 -9.30 -12.38 -13.96
C VAL A 180 -8.31 -12.88 -15.01
N THR A 181 -7.33 -12.11 -15.43
CA THR A 181 -6.43 -12.59 -16.48
C THR A 181 -5.31 -13.51 -16.02
N SER A 182 -5.08 -13.72 -14.73
CA SER A 182 -4.07 -14.70 -14.29
C SER A 182 -4.11 -15.04 -12.80
N GLY A 183 -5.14 -15.72 -12.28
CA GLY A 183 -5.03 -16.32 -10.95
C GLY A 183 -6.26 -16.18 -10.05
N SER A 184 -6.29 -16.98 -8.98
CA SER A 184 -7.40 -17.00 -8.03
C SER A 184 -7.22 -15.91 -6.99
N PHE A 185 -8.15 -14.97 -6.90
CA PHE A 185 -8.22 -14.00 -5.81
C PHE A 185 -9.12 -14.56 -4.70
N ILE A 186 -8.59 -14.63 -3.49
CA ILE A 186 -9.35 -15.05 -2.31
C ILE A 186 -9.61 -13.81 -1.48
N PHE A 187 -10.87 -13.35 -1.43
CA PHE A 187 -11.32 -12.33 -0.50
C PHE A 187 -11.86 -13.01 0.76
N ILE A 188 -11.22 -12.79 1.89
CA ILE A 188 -11.74 -13.20 3.20
C ILE A 188 -12.23 -11.95 3.90
N TYR A 189 -13.56 -11.83 4.04
CA TYR A 189 -14.23 -10.80 4.82
C TYR A 189 -14.65 -11.38 6.17
N GLN A 190 -14.29 -10.70 7.28
CA GLN A 190 -14.82 -10.94 8.63
C GLN A 190 -15.43 -9.67 9.19
#